data_ebfb3c0f03a59f6e9143ea56e30966a8
#
_entry.id   ebfb3c0f03a59f6e9143ea56e30966a8
#
_cell.length_a   1.000
_cell.length_b   1.000
_cell.length_c   1.000
_cell.angle_alpha   90.00
_cell.angle_beta   90.00
_cell.angle_gamma   90.00
#
_symmetry.space_group_name_H-M   'P 1'
#
loop_
_entity.id
_entity.type
_entity.pdbx_description
1 polymer ?
#
loop_
_entity_poly.entity_id
_entity_poly.type
_entity_poly.pdbx_seq_one_letter_code
_entity_poly.pdbx_strand_id
1 'polypeptide(L)'
;MGWATFAVEALRRGEIVKIKPHGHSMRGKVNDGDTVTLAPAEPEKLVVGDVVLVRVKGNIYLHLIKAINGDRFQIGNNRGGVNGWVGRHCIYGVAIKVEE
;
A
#
# COMPACT_ATOMS: atom_id res chain seq x y z
N MET A 1 -0.44 -19.13 -1.69
CA MET A 1 -1.20 -17.90 -1.42
C MET A 1 -0.53 -17.12 -0.32
N GLY A 2 -0.14 -15.92 -0.60
CA GLY A 2 0.52 -15.09 0.39
C GLY A 2 -0.46 -14.22 1.17
N TRP A 3 0.08 -13.52 2.14
CA TRP A 3 -0.67 -12.54 2.92
C TRP A 3 -1.35 -11.47 2.06
N ALA A 4 -0.72 -11.12 0.93
CA ALA A 4 -1.22 -10.08 0.05
C ALA A 4 -2.57 -10.44 -0.55
N THR A 5 -2.75 -11.70 -0.99
CA THR A 5 -4.03 -12.15 -1.55
C THR A 5 -5.13 -12.06 -0.51
N PHE A 6 -4.85 -12.52 0.71
CA PHE A 6 -5.81 -12.44 1.81
C PHE A 6 -6.22 -11.00 2.10
N ALA A 7 -5.22 -10.10 2.17
CA ALA A 7 -5.48 -8.69 2.46
C ALA A 7 -6.30 -8.03 1.35
N VAL A 8 -5.96 -8.28 0.09
CA VAL A 8 -6.70 -7.73 -1.06
C VAL A 8 -8.17 -8.15 -1.00
N GLU A 9 -8.43 -9.44 -0.75
CA GLU A 9 -9.81 -9.93 -0.68
C GLU A 9 -10.59 -9.28 0.45
N ALA A 10 -9.98 -9.14 1.64
CA ALA A 10 -10.63 -8.50 2.77
C ALA A 10 -10.97 -7.04 2.45
N LEU A 11 -10.00 -6.31 1.87
CA LEU A 11 -10.20 -4.91 1.52
C LEU A 11 -11.27 -4.72 0.45
N ARG A 12 -11.36 -5.67 -0.51
CA ARG A 12 -12.41 -5.63 -1.54
C ARG A 12 -13.80 -5.83 -0.96
N ARG A 13 -13.90 -6.53 0.17
CA ARG A 13 -15.17 -6.70 0.87
C ARG A 13 -15.50 -5.52 1.78
N GLY A 14 -14.65 -4.49 1.82
CA GLY A 14 -14.85 -3.33 2.67
C GLY A 14 -14.37 -3.53 4.10
N GLU A 15 -13.54 -4.55 4.34
CA GLU A 15 -13.07 -4.89 5.69
C GLU A 15 -11.74 -4.24 6.00
N ILE A 16 -11.50 -3.97 7.28
CA ILE A 16 -10.19 -3.54 7.78
C ILE A 16 -9.39 -4.80 8.05
N VAL A 17 -8.11 -4.81 7.67
CA VAL A 17 -7.25 -5.97 7.84
C VAL A 17 -5.91 -5.55 8.43
N LYS A 18 -5.34 -6.42 9.29
CA LYS A 18 -4.00 -6.22 9.83
C LYS A 18 -3.05 -7.19 9.15
N ILE A 19 -1.88 -6.69 8.77
CA ILE A 19 -0.84 -7.49 8.14
C ILE A 19 0.49 -7.25 8.84
N LYS A 20 1.42 -8.17 8.64
CA LYS A 20 2.76 -8.09 9.21
C LYS A 20 3.78 -8.30 8.10
N PRO A 21 4.02 -7.26 7.29
CA PRO A 21 4.93 -7.40 6.16
C PRO A 21 6.37 -7.57 6.62
N HIS A 22 7.17 -8.25 5.79
CA HIS A 22 8.58 -8.45 6.02
C HIS A 22 9.37 -7.78 4.90
N GLY A 23 10.59 -7.32 5.24
CA GLY A 23 11.46 -6.68 4.28
C GLY A 23 11.87 -5.29 4.72
N HIS A 24 12.66 -4.61 3.88
CA HIS A 24 13.29 -3.36 4.25
C HIS A 24 12.99 -2.21 3.30
N SER A 25 12.17 -2.41 2.27
CA SER A 25 11.89 -1.39 1.25
C SER A 25 11.14 -0.17 1.81
N MET A 26 10.49 -0.34 2.96
CA MET A 26 9.72 0.72 3.60
C MET A 26 10.32 1.15 4.94
N ARG A 27 11.58 0.80 5.18
CA ARG A 27 12.26 1.14 6.43
C ARG A 27 12.11 2.63 6.76
N GLY A 28 11.80 2.93 8.01
CA GLY A 28 11.54 4.28 8.47
C GLY A 28 10.04 4.60 8.55
N LYS A 29 9.25 4.05 7.63
CA LYS A 29 7.79 4.18 7.68
C LYS A 29 7.12 2.89 8.14
N VAL A 30 7.56 1.76 7.58
CA VAL A 30 7.13 0.43 8.00
C VAL A 30 8.39 -0.42 8.11
N ASN A 31 8.68 -0.89 9.30
CA ASN A 31 9.86 -1.71 9.54
C ASN A 31 9.49 -3.19 9.54
N ASP A 32 10.47 -4.04 9.28
CA ASP A 32 10.28 -5.48 9.27
C ASP A 32 9.64 -5.93 10.59
N GLY A 33 8.55 -6.66 10.50
CA GLY A 33 7.83 -7.18 11.67
C GLY A 33 6.79 -6.25 12.25
N ASP A 34 6.66 -5.01 11.74
CA ASP A 34 5.61 -4.09 12.20
C ASP A 34 4.25 -4.63 11.80
N THR A 35 3.23 -4.33 12.62
CA THR A 35 1.85 -4.61 12.27
C THR A 35 1.24 -3.40 11.60
N VAL A 36 0.70 -3.58 10.41
CA VAL A 36 0.08 -2.50 9.64
C VAL A 36 -1.41 -2.76 9.54
N THR A 37 -2.21 -1.80 9.95
CA THR A 37 -3.66 -1.86 9.81
C THR A 37 -4.03 -1.14 8.52
N LEU A 38 -4.71 -1.86 7.63
CA LEU A 38 -5.15 -1.35 6.34
C LEU A 38 -6.66 -1.20 6.31
N ALA A 39 -7.13 -0.08 5.77
CA ALA A 39 -8.53 0.14 5.48
C ALA A 39 -8.71 0.21 3.96
N PRO A 40 -9.92 -0.05 3.45
CA PRO A 40 -10.18 0.11 2.02
C PRO A 40 -9.80 1.51 1.55
N ALA A 41 -9.15 1.60 0.39
CA ALA A 41 -8.71 2.88 -0.14
C ALA A 41 -9.88 3.67 -0.70
N GLU A 42 -9.88 4.97 -0.42
CA GLU A 42 -10.79 5.93 -1.04
C GLU A 42 -9.89 6.86 -1.88
N PRO A 43 -9.78 6.61 -3.19
CA PRO A 43 -8.80 7.33 -4.01
C PRO A 43 -8.84 8.86 -3.92
N GLU A 44 -10.02 9.43 -3.71
CA GLU A 44 -10.19 10.87 -3.59
C GLU A 44 -9.52 11.45 -2.34
N LYS A 45 -9.24 10.60 -1.36
CA LYS A 45 -8.65 11.02 -0.08
C LYS A 45 -7.16 10.69 0.03
N LEU A 46 -6.61 10.00 -0.97
CA LEU A 46 -5.20 9.62 -0.94
C LEU A 46 -4.32 10.83 -1.19
N VAL A 47 -3.19 10.87 -0.46
CA VAL A 47 -2.20 11.95 -0.59
C VAL A 47 -0.82 11.37 -0.73
N VAL A 48 0.10 12.17 -1.24
CA VAL A 48 1.52 11.81 -1.33
C VAL A 48 2.03 11.48 0.07
N GLY A 49 2.74 10.37 0.19
CA GLY A 49 3.25 9.88 1.47
C GLY A 49 2.40 8.79 2.09
N ASP A 50 1.18 8.56 1.61
CA ASP A 50 0.36 7.46 2.10
C ASP A 50 1.02 6.12 1.80
N VAL A 51 0.94 5.20 2.76
CA VAL A 51 1.37 3.81 2.59
C VAL A 51 0.15 3.03 2.11
N VAL A 52 0.27 2.39 0.96
CA VAL A 52 -0.85 1.71 0.31
C VAL A 52 -0.51 0.27 -0.07
N LEU A 53 -1.55 -0.57 -0.10
CA LEU A 53 -1.45 -1.90 -0.68
C LEU A 53 -1.90 -1.76 -2.12
N VAL A 54 -1.00 -2.04 -3.06
CA VAL A 54 -1.18 -1.64 -4.46
C VAL A 54 -0.60 -2.68 -5.41
N ARG A 55 -1.23 -2.82 -6.58
CA ARG A 55 -0.74 -3.69 -7.66
C ARG A 55 0.00 -2.83 -8.68
N VAL A 56 1.25 -3.20 -8.96
CA VAL A 56 2.05 -2.55 -10.00
C VAL A 56 2.64 -3.64 -10.88
N LYS A 57 2.35 -3.59 -12.17
CA LYS A 57 2.89 -4.56 -13.16
C LYS A 57 2.67 -6.01 -12.73
N GLY A 58 1.50 -6.30 -12.19
CA GLY A 58 1.13 -7.65 -11.78
C GLY A 58 1.58 -8.08 -10.40
N ASN A 59 2.38 -7.29 -9.71
CA ASN A 59 2.86 -7.60 -8.36
C ASN A 59 2.20 -6.69 -7.34
N ILE A 60 1.96 -7.23 -6.15
CA ILE A 60 1.33 -6.49 -5.05
C ILE A 60 2.40 -6.05 -4.06
N TYR A 61 2.40 -4.76 -3.76
CA TYR A 61 3.35 -4.14 -2.84
C TYR A 61 2.64 -3.39 -1.73
N LEU A 62 3.30 -3.28 -0.59
CA LEU A 62 2.95 -2.29 0.43
C LEU A 62 4.01 -1.18 0.28
N HIS A 63 3.67 -0.13 -0.46
CA HIS A 63 4.61 0.93 -0.81
C HIS A 63 3.96 2.30 -0.67
N LEU A 64 4.72 3.35 -1.01
CA LEU A 64 4.29 4.74 -0.86
C LEU A 64 3.71 5.31 -2.15
N ILE A 65 2.77 6.24 -1.99
CA ILE A 65 2.41 7.14 -3.08
C ILE A 65 3.48 8.25 -3.11
N LYS A 66 4.23 8.31 -4.21
CA LYS A 66 5.31 9.29 -4.39
C LYS A 66 4.84 10.55 -5.10
N ALA A 67 3.84 10.44 -5.96
CA ALA A 67 3.28 11.56 -6.70
C ALA A 67 1.86 11.22 -7.15
N ILE A 68 1.05 12.25 -7.39
CA ILE A 68 -0.33 12.09 -7.86
C ILE A 68 -0.53 13.03 -9.04
N ASN A 69 -1.13 12.49 -10.11
CA ASN A 69 -1.49 13.27 -11.29
C ASN A 69 -2.89 12.84 -11.73
N GLY A 70 -3.90 13.60 -11.30
CA GLY A 70 -5.30 13.24 -11.56
C GLY A 70 -5.64 11.89 -10.93
N ASP A 71 -6.04 10.93 -11.76
CA ASP A 71 -6.38 9.58 -11.33
C ASP A 71 -5.19 8.62 -11.37
N ARG A 72 -3.98 9.13 -11.56
CA ARG A 72 -2.78 8.30 -11.64
C ARG A 72 -1.90 8.55 -10.41
N PHE A 73 -1.31 7.47 -9.91
CA PHE A 73 -0.51 7.48 -8.70
C PHE A 73 0.85 6.86 -8.97
N GLN A 74 1.92 7.59 -8.66
CA GLN A 74 3.26 7.04 -8.76
C GLN A 74 3.59 6.30 -7.47
N ILE A 75 3.99 5.04 -7.61
CA ILE A 75 4.24 4.15 -6.48
C ILE A 75 5.74 3.90 -6.36
N GLY A 76 6.24 3.91 -5.14
CA GLY A 76 7.63 3.60 -4.87
C GLY A 76 7.86 3.23 -3.42
N ASN A 77 9.11 2.90 -3.11
CA ASN A 77 9.48 2.54 -1.76
C ASN A 77 10.06 3.75 -0.99
N ASN A 78 10.38 3.54 0.29
CA ASN A 78 10.92 4.60 1.14
C ASN A 78 12.46 4.71 1.04
N ARG A 79 13.04 4.09 0.00
CA ARG A 79 14.50 4.11 -0.23
C ARG A 79 14.83 4.76 -1.57
N GLY A 80 13.89 5.52 -2.14
CA GLY A 80 14.09 6.23 -3.39
C GLY A 80 13.73 5.45 -4.64
N GLY A 81 13.32 4.19 -4.52
CA GLY A 81 12.91 3.38 -5.68
C GLY A 81 11.51 3.74 -6.15
N VAL A 82 11.28 3.64 -7.46
CA VAL A 82 9.98 3.90 -8.07
C VAL A 82 9.55 2.66 -8.84
N ASN A 83 8.32 2.18 -8.55
CA ASN A 83 7.75 1.02 -9.23
C ASN A 83 7.05 1.40 -10.53
N GLY A 84 6.41 2.56 -10.57
CA GLY A 84 5.69 3.02 -11.75
C GLY A 84 4.42 3.77 -11.38
N TRP A 85 3.64 4.11 -12.42
CA TRP A 85 2.35 4.80 -12.28
C TRP A 85 1.21 3.81 -12.45
N VAL A 86 0.18 3.94 -11.61
CA VAL A 86 -1.00 3.08 -11.66
C VAL A 86 -2.28 3.90 -11.62
N GLY A 87 -3.39 3.29 -12.05
CA GLY A 87 -4.70 3.89 -11.93
C GLY A 87 -5.27 3.65 -10.54
N ARG A 88 -6.34 4.34 -10.21
CA ARG A 88 -6.97 4.30 -8.89
C ARG A 88 -7.43 2.90 -8.47
N HIS A 89 -7.89 2.09 -9.42
CA HIS A 89 -8.39 0.75 -9.12
C HIS A 89 -7.30 -0.27 -8.80
N CYS A 90 -6.04 0.11 -8.93
CA CYS A 90 -4.93 -0.75 -8.53
C CYS A 90 -4.60 -0.59 -7.04
N ILE A 91 -5.15 0.41 -6.37
CA ILE A 91 -4.89 0.67 -4.97
C ILE A 91 -6.02 0.05 -4.15
N TYR A 92 -5.69 -0.97 -3.37
CA TYR A 92 -6.67 -1.75 -2.61
C TYR A 92 -6.93 -1.19 -1.23
N GLY A 93 -5.89 -0.72 -0.55
CA GLY A 93 -6.03 -0.24 0.80
C GLY A 93 -4.98 0.78 1.17
N VAL A 94 -5.21 1.48 2.28
CA VAL A 94 -4.31 2.48 2.81
C VAL A 94 -4.03 2.17 4.29
N ALA A 95 -2.78 2.35 4.70
CA ALA A 95 -2.39 2.13 6.09
C ALA A 95 -2.96 3.26 6.95
N ILE A 96 -3.71 2.86 7.98
CA ILE A 96 -4.28 3.81 8.95
C ILE A 96 -3.56 3.74 10.29
N LYS A 97 -2.75 2.70 10.50
CA LYS A 97 -1.98 2.53 11.73
C LYS A 97 -0.80 1.61 11.47
N VAL A 98 0.36 1.96 12.02
CA VAL A 98 1.56 1.13 11.98
C VAL A 98 2.05 0.97 13.41
N GLU A 99 2.23 -0.29 13.86
CA GLU A 99 2.62 -0.61 15.24
C GLU A 99 3.81 -1.57 15.23
N GLU A 100 4.67 -1.40 16.21
CA GLU A 100 5.77 -2.34 16.41
C GLU A 100 5.28 -3.67 16.95
#